data_920e1b33d516d3be28cf7bf3a380470a
#
_entry.id   920e1b33d516d3be28cf7bf3a380470a
#
_cell.length_a   1.000
_cell.length_b   1.000
_cell.length_c   1.000
_cell.angle_alpha   90.00
_cell.angle_beta   90.00
_cell.angle_gamma   90.00
#
_symmetry.space_group_name_H-M   'P 1'
#
loop_
_entity.id
_entity.type
_entity.pdbx_description
1 polymer ?
#
loop_
_entity_poly.entity_id
_entity_poly.type
_entity_poly.pdbx_seq_one_letter_code
_entity_poly.pdbx_strand_id
1 'polypeptide(L)'
;FPVGKPNDAYAKYFIGQSWLAPLTTKQVPTHNVTFEPRCRNNWHIHHAEKGGGQMLICVYGRGWVQLEGEPAHELKAGEVFNIPPNVKHWHGAAKDSWFQHLSLEVPGEGTSNEWLEPVTDEVYDKLP
;
A
#
# COMPACT_ATOMS: atom_id res chain seq x y z
N PHE A 1 -5.59 -11.60 -10.86
CA PHE A 1 -5.71 -10.18 -11.22
C PHE A 1 -4.54 -9.75 -12.09
N PRO A 2 -4.77 -8.83 -13.06
CA PRO A 2 -3.69 -8.38 -13.93
C PRO A 2 -2.61 -7.64 -13.15
N VAL A 3 -1.36 -7.82 -13.58
CA VAL A 3 -0.21 -7.10 -13.00
C VAL A 3 -0.22 -5.65 -13.48
N GLY A 4 -0.59 -5.41 -14.73
CA GLY A 4 -0.60 -4.09 -15.31
C GLY A 4 0.76 -3.61 -15.77
N LYS A 5 0.95 -2.30 -15.78
CA LYS A 5 2.16 -1.64 -16.27
C LYS A 5 3.07 -1.25 -15.11
N PRO A 6 4.38 -1.06 -15.36
CA PRO A 6 5.27 -0.46 -14.37
C PRO A 6 4.66 0.83 -13.82
N ASN A 7 4.74 1.01 -12.50
CA ASN A 7 4.11 2.12 -11.79
C ASN A 7 4.98 3.38 -11.87
N ASP A 8 5.23 3.84 -13.08
CA ASP A 8 6.16 4.95 -13.34
C ASP A 8 5.64 6.29 -12.79
N ALA A 9 4.34 6.50 -12.83
CA ALA A 9 3.72 7.75 -12.37
C ALA A 9 3.99 8.03 -10.88
N TYR A 10 4.12 6.97 -10.07
CA TYR A 10 4.34 7.07 -8.64
C TYR A 10 5.73 6.56 -8.21
N ALA A 11 6.62 6.28 -9.17
CA ALA A 11 7.92 5.68 -8.89
C ALA A 11 8.74 6.46 -7.85
N LYS A 12 8.63 7.78 -7.82
CA LYS A 12 9.34 8.64 -6.85
C LYS A 12 8.90 8.43 -5.40
N TYR A 13 7.76 7.76 -5.19
CA TYR A 13 7.22 7.47 -3.85
C TYR A 13 7.45 6.03 -3.43
N PHE A 14 8.27 5.28 -4.18
CA PHE A 14 8.56 3.88 -3.90
C PHE A 14 10.07 3.66 -3.88
N ILE A 15 10.50 2.71 -3.07
CA ILE A 15 11.83 2.10 -3.16
C ILE A 15 11.60 0.73 -3.78
N GLY A 16 12.30 0.44 -4.90
CA GLY A 16 12.09 -0.79 -5.68
C GLY A 16 11.04 -0.60 -6.76
N GLN A 17 10.83 -1.65 -7.54
CA GLN A 17 9.90 -1.64 -8.67
C GLN A 17 8.53 -2.17 -8.27
N SER A 18 7.51 -1.42 -8.63
CA SER A 18 6.11 -1.84 -8.49
C SER A 18 5.38 -1.76 -9.82
N TRP A 19 4.24 -2.43 -9.88
CA TRP A 19 3.34 -2.42 -11.05
C TRP A 19 1.93 -2.10 -10.57
N LEU A 20 1.16 -1.45 -11.42
CA LEU A 20 -0.18 -0.98 -11.07
C LEU A 20 -1.16 -1.36 -12.17
N ALA A 21 -2.25 -2.01 -11.78
CA ALA A 21 -3.35 -2.34 -12.68
C ALA A 21 -4.66 -1.78 -12.12
N PRO A 22 -5.24 -0.76 -12.77
CA PRO A 22 -6.59 -0.32 -12.40
C PRO A 22 -7.60 -1.42 -12.72
N LEU A 23 -8.46 -1.76 -11.75
CA LEU A 23 -9.52 -2.75 -11.93
C LEU A 23 -10.87 -2.08 -12.18
N THR A 24 -11.15 -1.03 -11.41
CA THR A 24 -12.34 -0.19 -11.60
C THR A 24 -12.05 1.20 -11.06
N THR A 25 -12.65 2.21 -11.68
CA THR A 25 -12.60 3.60 -11.22
C THR A 25 -13.96 4.08 -10.72
N LYS A 26 -14.97 3.21 -10.73
CA LYS A 26 -16.35 3.53 -10.36
C LYS A 26 -16.65 3.06 -8.95
N GLN A 27 -17.55 3.75 -8.26
CA GLN A 27 -18.02 3.47 -6.91
C GLN A 27 -16.89 3.36 -5.92
N VAL A 28 -16.17 2.23 -5.86
CA VAL A 28 -15.01 2.03 -5.00
C VAL A 28 -13.79 1.80 -5.91
N PRO A 29 -13.00 2.85 -6.18
CA PRO A 29 -11.81 2.70 -7.02
C PRO A 29 -10.90 1.61 -6.46
N THR A 30 -10.51 0.68 -7.32
CA THR A 30 -9.75 -0.50 -6.90
C THR A 30 -8.61 -0.76 -7.89
N HIS A 31 -7.43 -1.00 -7.35
CA HIS A 31 -6.23 -1.31 -8.11
C HIS A 31 -5.60 -2.59 -7.61
N ASN A 32 -4.95 -3.34 -8.49
CA ASN A 32 -4.02 -4.39 -8.07
C ASN A 32 -2.61 -3.81 -8.11
N VAL A 33 -1.93 -3.82 -6.97
CA VAL A 33 -0.57 -3.31 -6.84
C VAL A 33 0.37 -4.49 -6.62
N THR A 34 1.41 -4.58 -7.45
CA THR A 34 2.41 -5.65 -7.39
C THR A 34 3.75 -5.04 -6.98
N PHE A 35 4.38 -5.64 -5.99
CA PHE A 35 5.68 -5.22 -5.44
C PHE A 35 6.68 -6.36 -5.62
N GLU A 36 7.85 -6.06 -6.20
CA GLU A 36 8.97 -7.00 -6.14
C GLU A 36 9.46 -7.15 -4.69
N PRO A 37 10.21 -8.21 -4.36
CA PRO A 37 10.78 -8.34 -3.01
C PRO A 37 11.51 -7.06 -2.57
N ARG A 38 11.31 -6.63 -1.34
CA ARG A 38 11.85 -5.42 -0.72
C ARG A 38 11.23 -4.12 -1.21
N CYS A 39 10.41 -4.11 -2.25
CA CYS A 39 9.74 -2.90 -2.71
C CYS A 39 8.70 -2.44 -1.70
N ARG A 40 8.71 -1.16 -1.38
CA ARG A 40 7.72 -0.53 -0.48
C ARG A 40 7.48 0.91 -0.90
N ASN A 41 6.32 1.42 -0.54
CA ASN A 41 6.03 2.83 -0.75
C ASN A 41 6.51 3.67 0.43
N ASN A 42 6.54 4.99 0.20
CA ASN A 42 6.83 5.95 1.26
C ASN A 42 5.70 5.97 2.29
N TRP A 43 6.01 6.46 3.49
CA TRP A 43 4.98 6.86 4.43
C TRP A 43 4.02 7.82 3.73
N HIS A 44 2.73 7.66 3.98
CA HIS A 44 1.70 8.52 3.38
C HIS A 44 0.41 8.51 4.20
N ILE A 45 -0.46 9.45 3.88
CA ILE A 45 -1.74 9.63 4.58
C ILE A 45 -2.83 9.79 3.54
N HIS A 46 -3.96 9.09 3.75
CA HIS A 46 -5.19 9.31 3.02
C HIS A 46 -6.08 10.19 3.89
N HIS A 47 -6.07 11.50 3.61
CA HIS A 47 -6.86 12.46 4.36
C HIS A 47 -8.33 12.38 3.98
N ALA A 48 -9.22 12.56 4.94
CA ALA A 48 -10.65 12.69 4.71
C ALA A 48 -11.31 13.45 5.85
N GLU A 49 -12.33 14.24 5.52
CA GLU A 49 -13.15 14.91 6.53
C GLU A 49 -14.21 13.96 7.08
N LYS A 50 -14.75 13.09 6.23
CA LYS A 50 -15.71 12.03 6.59
C LYS A 50 -15.40 10.80 5.77
N GLY A 51 -15.62 9.60 6.34
CA GLY A 51 -15.33 8.34 5.68
C GLY A 51 -13.88 8.25 5.28
N GLY A 52 -13.62 7.66 4.11
CA GLY A 52 -12.27 7.56 3.57
C GLY A 52 -11.45 6.42 4.17
N GLY A 53 -10.15 6.47 3.94
CA GLY A 53 -9.22 5.40 4.27
C GLY A 53 -9.00 4.44 3.11
N GLN A 54 -8.33 3.35 3.40
CA GLN A 54 -7.97 2.38 2.38
C GLN A 54 -8.10 0.97 2.93
N MET A 55 -8.55 0.04 2.10
CA MET A 55 -8.57 -1.37 2.46
C MET A 55 -7.60 -2.13 1.55
N LEU A 56 -6.74 -2.94 2.14
CA LEU A 56 -5.82 -3.80 1.41
C LEU A 56 -6.29 -5.25 1.52
N ILE A 57 -6.34 -5.94 0.38
CA ILE A 57 -6.62 -7.38 0.34
C ILE A 57 -5.41 -8.04 -0.31
N CYS A 58 -4.65 -8.82 0.45
CA CYS A 58 -3.52 -9.54 -0.12
C CYS A 58 -4.02 -10.71 -0.96
N VAL A 59 -3.58 -10.76 -2.21
CA VAL A 59 -4.01 -11.80 -3.17
C VAL A 59 -2.87 -12.71 -3.62
N TYR A 60 -1.62 -12.33 -3.31
CA TYR A 60 -0.45 -13.15 -3.63
C TYR A 60 0.73 -12.77 -2.75
N GLY A 61 1.47 -13.78 -2.33
CA GLY A 61 2.71 -13.57 -1.60
C GLY A 61 2.53 -13.06 -0.19
N ARG A 62 3.50 -12.26 0.26
CA ARG A 62 3.56 -11.80 1.64
C ARG A 62 4.18 -10.41 1.69
N GLY A 63 3.63 -9.56 2.52
CA GLY A 63 4.13 -8.20 2.70
C GLY A 63 3.87 -7.65 4.09
N TRP A 64 4.12 -6.36 4.23
CA TRP A 64 3.98 -5.63 5.48
C TRP A 64 3.08 -4.42 5.29
N VAL A 65 2.37 -4.08 6.35
CA VAL A 65 1.69 -2.78 6.49
C VAL A 65 1.97 -2.27 7.90
N GLN A 66 2.30 -0.99 8.02
CA GLN A 66 2.58 -0.39 9.32
C GLN A 66 1.88 0.95 9.45
N LEU A 67 1.11 1.09 10.52
CA LEU A 67 0.58 2.38 10.96
C LEU A 67 1.63 3.04 11.87
N GLU A 68 1.78 4.35 11.77
CA GLU A 68 2.72 5.10 12.61
C GLU A 68 2.46 4.85 14.09
N GLY A 69 3.50 4.56 14.83
CA GLY A 69 3.42 4.30 16.27
C GLY A 69 3.06 2.86 16.62
N GLU A 70 2.83 2.00 15.64
CA GLU A 70 2.48 0.61 15.87
C GLU A 70 3.50 -0.34 15.23
N PRO A 71 3.60 -1.60 15.70
CA PRO A 71 4.44 -2.59 15.03
C PRO A 71 3.95 -2.85 13.61
N ALA A 72 4.88 -3.20 12.71
CA ALA A 72 4.51 -3.62 11.37
C ALA A 72 3.69 -4.92 11.44
N HIS A 73 2.63 -4.97 10.65
CA HIS A 73 1.73 -6.12 10.55
C HIS A 73 2.03 -6.91 9.29
N GLU A 74 2.30 -8.21 9.42
CA GLU A 74 2.48 -9.07 8.26
C GLU A 74 1.13 -9.36 7.60
N LEU A 75 1.09 -9.24 6.27
CA LEU A 75 -0.12 -9.48 5.48
C LEU A 75 0.16 -10.59 4.47
N LYS A 76 -0.63 -11.66 4.53
CA LYS A 76 -0.50 -12.84 3.66
C LYS A 76 -1.70 -12.97 2.75
N ALA A 77 -1.54 -13.74 1.67
CA ALA A 77 -2.63 -13.98 0.72
C ALA A 77 -3.91 -14.45 1.44
N GLY A 78 -5.03 -13.80 1.09
CA GLY A 78 -6.33 -14.04 1.70
C GLY A 78 -6.65 -13.17 2.90
N GLU A 79 -5.70 -12.38 3.40
CA GLU A 79 -5.91 -11.50 4.54
C GLU A 79 -6.26 -10.09 4.12
N VAL A 80 -7.01 -9.39 4.97
CA VAL A 80 -7.47 -8.01 4.76
C VAL A 80 -6.91 -7.12 5.87
N PHE A 81 -6.46 -5.93 5.49
CA PHE A 81 -6.05 -4.92 6.45
C PHE A 81 -6.78 -3.60 6.16
N ASN A 82 -7.40 -3.03 7.17
CA ASN A 82 -8.09 -1.76 7.05
C ASN A 82 -7.20 -0.63 7.55
N ILE A 83 -6.92 0.33 6.66
CA ILE A 83 -6.15 1.52 7.00
C ILE A 83 -7.15 2.66 7.24
N PRO A 84 -7.23 3.18 8.49
CA PRO A 84 -8.13 4.29 8.78
C PRO A 84 -7.74 5.55 8.00
N PRO A 85 -8.69 6.46 7.73
CA PRO A 85 -8.35 7.76 7.19
C PRO A 85 -7.48 8.56 8.17
N ASN A 86 -6.69 9.48 7.63
CA ASN A 86 -5.88 10.43 8.41
C ASN A 86 -4.75 9.77 9.22
N VAL A 87 -4.40 8.52 8.92
CA VAL A 87 -3.35 7.80 9.64
C VAL A 87 -2.15 7.61 8.71
N LYS A 88 -0.98 8.03 9.19
CA LYS A 88 0.28 7.85 8.48
C LYS A 88 0.67 6.39 8.48
N HIS A 89 0.96 5.85 7.30
CA HIS A 89 1.25 4.43 7.12
C HIS A 89 2.11 4.18 5.89
N TRP A 90 2.60 2.96 5.76
CA TRP A 90 3.23 2.45 4.54
C TRP A 90 2.92 0.97 4.38
N HIS A 91 3.12 0.45 3.16
CA HIS A 91 3.03 -0.99 2.89
C HIS A 91 4.02 -1.38 1.80
N GLY A 92 4.34 -2.67 1.74
CA GLY A 92 5.31 -3.17 0.79
C GLY A 92 5.55 -4.66 0.93
N ALA A 93 6.40 -5.19 0.04
CA ALA A 93 6.73 -6.60 -0.02
C ALA A 93 7.66 -7.01 1.13
N ALA A 94 7.59 -8.29 1.50
CA ALA A 94 8.60 -8.88 2.36
C ALA A 94 9.94 -9.01 1.62
N LYS A 95 11.02 -9.24 2.37
CA LYS A 95 12.37 -9.32 1.81
C LYS A 95 12.54 -10.46 0.81
N ASP A 96 11.79 -11.53 1.00
CA ASP A 96 11.93 -12.79 0.26
C ASP A 96 10.65 -13.18 -0.49
N SER A 97 9.74 -12.25 -0.72
CA SER A 97 8.47 -12.55 -1.38
C SER A 97 8.01 -11.42 -2.27
N TRP A 98 7.48 -11.73 -3.43
CA TRP A 98 6.60 -10.86 -4.17
C TRP A 98 5.33 -10.63 -3.36
N PHE A 99 4.71 -9.50 -3.56
CA PHE A 99 3.51 -9.11 -2.84
C PHE A 99 2.53 -8.44 -3.79
N GLN A 100 1.31 -8.97 -3.83
CA GLN A 100 0.21 -8.33 -4.56
C GLN A 100 -0.94 -8.08 -3.60
N HIS A 101 -1.46 -6.86 -3.61
CA HIS A 101 -2.68 -6.57 -2.89
C HIS A 101 -3.62 -5.76 -3.75
N LEU A 102 -4.92 -5.98 -3.54
CA LEU A 102 -5.92 -5.06 -4.02
C LEU A 102 -5.93 -3.86 -3.09
N SER A 103 -5.96 -2.68 -3.68
CA SER A 103 -6.07 -1.42 -2.96
C SER A 103 -7.43 -0.84 -3.26
N LEU A 104 -8.29 -0.76 -2.25
CA LEU A 104 -9.63 -0.20 -2.36
C LEU A 104 -9.68 1.14 -1.66
N GLU A 105 -10.05 2.19 -2.40
CA GLU A 105 -10.27 3.50 -1.82
C GLU A 105 -11.66 3.54 -1.19
N VAL A 106 -11.71 3.67 0.13
CA VAL A 106 -13.00 3.83 0.83
C VAL A 106 -13.56 5.20 0.50
N PRO A 107 -14.80 5.28 0.00
CA PRO A 107 -15.39 6.58 -0.33
C PRO A 107 -15.46 7.49 0.88
N GLY A 108 -15.22 8.80 0.65
CA GLY A 108 -15.23 9.78 1.70
C GLY A 108 -15.41 11.18 1.15
N GLU A 109 -15.49 12.16 2.06
CA GLU A 109 -15.63 13.58 1.74
C GLU A 109 -14.35 14.32 2.10
N GLY A 110 -13.97 15.29 1.26
CA GLY A 110 -12.77 16.09 1.48
C GLY A 110 -11.50 15.25 1.43
N THR A 111 -11.44 14.29 0.50
CA THR A 111 -10.33 13.34 0.42
C THR A 111 -9.14 13.92 -0.33
N SER A 112 -7.94 13.59 0.14
CA SER A 112 -6.68 13.90 -0.53
C SER A 112 -5.60 12.95 -0.06
N ASN A 113 -4.54 12.80 -0.85
CA ASN A 113 -3.40 11.95 -0.50
C ASN A 113 -2.17 12.83 -0.26
N GLU A 114 -1.42 12.49 0.76
CA GLU A 114 -0.18 13.17 1.10
C GLU A 114 0.96 12.17 1.17
N TRP A 115 1.98 12.36 0.33
CA TRP A 115 3.19 11.54 0.32
C TRP A 115 4.25 12.17 1.21
N LEU A 116 4.88 11.33 2.03
CA LEU A 116 5.85 11.75 3.04
C LEU A 116 7.20 11.06 2.80
N GLU A 117 7.98 10.86 3.88
CA GLU A 117 9.34 10.35 3.77
C GLU A 117 9.40 8.87 3.35
N PRO A 118 10.49 8.44 2.71
CA PRO A 118 10.71 7.04 2.41
C PRO A 118 10.85 6.18 3.66
N VAL A 119 10.51 4.90 3.54
CA VAL A 119 10.85 3.89 4.54
C VAL A 119 12.28 3.45 4.23
N THR A 120 13.24 3.95 5.01
CA THR A 120 14.65 3.70 4.77
C THR A 120 15.01 2.22 4.94
N ASP A 121 16.13 1.81 4.34
CA ASP A 121 16.61 0.43 4.52
C ASP A 121 16.86 0.12 6.00
N GLU A 122 17.33 1.11 6.79
CA GLU A 122 17.52 0.92 8.23
C GLU A 122 16.23 0.53 8.94
N VAL A 123 15.14 1.20 8.63
CA VAL A 123 13.83 0.89 9.22
C VAL A 123 13.32 -0.43 8.69
N TYR A 124 13.40 -0.63 7.37
CA TYR A 124 12.89 -1.84 6.71
C TYR A 124 13.63 -3.10 7.17
N ASP A 125 14.95 -3.04 7.30
CA ASP A 125 15.78 -4.20 7.66
C ASP A 125 15.60 -4.64 9.12
N LYS A 126 14.96 -3.83 9.95
CA LYS A 126 14.59 -4.22 11.33
C LYS A 126 13.32 -5.07 11.39
N LEU A 127 12.59 -5.23 10.28
CA LEU A 127 11.42 -6.09 10.24
C LEU A 127 11.83 -7.56 10.43
N PRO A 128 10.96 -8.37 11.06
CA PRO A 128 11.23 -9.78 11.27
C PRO A 128 11.52 -10.54 9.99
#